data_bcdf933dc15c2c3949162aa009f93d6b
#
_entry.id   bcdf933dc15c2c3949162aa009f93d6b
#
_cell.length_a   1.000
_cell.length_b   1.000
_cell.length_c   1.000
_cell.angle_alpha   90.00
_cell.angle_beta   90.00
_cell.angle_gamma   90.00
#
_symmetry.space_group_name_H-M   'P 1'
#
loop_
_entity.id
_entity.type
_entity.pdbx_description
1 polymer ?
#
loop_
_entity_poly.entity_id
_entity_poly.type
_entity_poly.pdbx_seq_one_letter_code
_entity_poly.pdbx_strand_id
1 'polypeptide(L)'
;MTGEQLISLPQEATWRALNDTAVLKDCIPGCETIERVSDSEYQLTMTAKVGPVSAKFKGKMTLSDVDPPQAYTLVFEGQGGVAGFARGQANVQLTPDHEGTRLAYAVKAMIGGKLAQVG
;
A
#
# COMPACT_ATOMS: atom_id res chain seq x y z
N MET A 1 -1.97 -13.00 -2.56
CA MET A 1 -1.51 -12.50 -3.87
C MET A 1 -0.01 -12.24 -3.81
N THR A 2 0.71 -12.71 -4.79
CA THR A 2 2.17 -12.48 -4.88
C THR A 2 2.49 -11.96 -6.27
N GLY A 3 3.59 -11.24 -6.38
CA GLY A 3 4.05 -10.75 -7.66
C GLY A 3 5.48 -10.23 -7.60
N GLU A 4 6.03 -9.97 -8.79
CA GLU A 4 7.34 -9.38 -8.95
C GLU A 4 7.30 -8.36 -10.07
N GLN A 5 8.11 -7.30 -9.92
CA GLN A 5 8.29 -6.30 -10.96
C GLN A 5 9.74 -5.85 -11.00
N LEU A 6 10.23 -5.54 -12.19
CA LEU A 6 11.53 -4.93 -12.36
C LEU A 6 11.35 -3.41 -12.44
N ILE A 7 12.01 -2.71 -11.52
CA ILE A 7 11.98 -1.26 -11.43
C ILE A 7 13.30 -0.71 -11.98
N SER A 8 13.23 0.24 -12.90
CA SER A 8 14.40 0.82 -13.56
C SER A 8 15.10 1.88 -12.71
N LEU A 9 15.22 1.61 -11.41
CA LEU A 9 15.90 2.49 -10.44
C LEU A 9 16.79 1.64 -9.54
N PRO A 10 17.91 2.21 -9.05
CA PRO A 10 18.73 1.54 -8.04
C PRO A 10 17.92 1.24 -6.78
N GLN A 11 18.40 0.29 -5.98
CA GLN A 11 17.71 -0.17 -4.79
C GLN A 11 17.39 0.97 -3.82
N GLU A 12 18.31 1.86 -3.53
CA GLU A 12 18.06 2.99 -2.64
C GLU A 12 17.03 3.97 -3.19
N ALA A 13 17.08 4.25 -4.49
CA ALA A 13 16.11 5.15 -5.12
C ALA A 13 14.71 4.54 -5.11
N THR A 14 14.61 3.24 -5.34
CA THR A 14 13.35 2.50 -5.25
C THR A 14 12.80 2.54 -3.84
N TRP A 15 13.65 2.31 -2.84
CA TRP A 15 13.26 2.39 -1.44
C TRP A 15 12.70 3.76 -1.09
N ARG A 16 13.41 4.83 -1.48
CA ARG A 16 12.95 6.20 -1.22
C ARG A 16 11.62 6.51 -1.88
N ALA A 17 11.43 6.05 -3.12
CA ALA A 17 10.18 6.25 -3.83
C ALA A 17 9.00 5.56 -3.13
N LEU A 18 9.21 4.34 -2.62
CA LEU A 18 8.17 3.60 -1.90
C LEU A 18 7.79 4.25 -0.57
N ASN A 19 8.65 5.09 -0.02
CA ASN A 19 8.40 5.81 1.23
C ASN A 19 8.07 7.29 1.03
N ASP A 20 7.94 7.73 -0.21
CA ASP A 20 7.60 9.12 -0.54
C ASP A 20 6.08 9.25 -0.67
N THR A 21 5.48 10.10 0.16
CA THR A 21 4.03 10.28 0.19
C THR A 21 3.47 10.82 -1.13
N ALA A 22 4.21 11.65 -1.83
CA ALA A 22 3.78 12.16 -3.12
C ALA A 22 3.71 11.04 -4.17
N VAL A 23 4.70 10.16 -4.18
CA VAL A 23 4.73 9.00 -5.07
C VAL A 23 3.61 8.03 -4.71
N LEU A 24 3.43 7.74 -3.42
CA LEU A 24 2.38 6.84 -2.95
C LEU A 24 0.99 7.36 -3.32
N LYS A 25 0.76 8.66 -3.18
CA LYS A 25 -0.51 9.27 -3.56
C LYS A 25 -0.83 9.06 -5.04
N ASP A 26 0.17 9.22 -5.89
CA ASP A 26 0.00 9.03 -7.32
C ASP A 26 -0.20 7.57 -7.72
N CYS A 27 0.35 6.64 -6.92
CA CYS A 27 0.29 5.20 -7.22
C CYS A 27 -0.97 4.52 -6.68
N ILE A 28 -1.64 5.12 -5.69
CA ILE A 28 -2.84 4.52 -5.08
C ILE A 28 -4.09 5.11 -5.75
N PRO A 29 -4.86 4.31 -6.51
CA PRO A 29 -6.06 4.81 -7.16
C PRO A 29 -7.08 5.35 -6.15
N GLY A 30 -7.61 6.53 -6.43
CA GLY A 30 -8.62 7.15 -5.57
C GLY A 30 -8.08 7.78 -4.30
N CYS A 31 -6.77 7.78 -4.09
CA CYS A 31 -6.16 8.41 -2.92
C CYS A 31 -6.31 9.93 -3.01
N GLU A 32 -7.00 10.51 -2.03
CA GLU A 32 -7.20 11.97 -1.96
C GLU A 32 -6.09 12.63 -1.14
N THR A 33 -5.76 12.05 0.01
CA THR A 33 -4.70 12.55 0.88
C THR A 33 -3.91 11.39 1.47
N ILE A 34 -2.63 11.63 1.72
CA ILE A 34 -1.79 10.72 2.48
C ILE A 34 -0.83 11.56 3.32
N GLU A 35 -0.74 11.24 4.61
CA GLU A 35 0.11 11.94 5.56
C GLU A 35 0.97 10.97 6.34
N ARG A 36 2.23 11.31 6.50
CA ARG A 36 3.14 10.56 7.35
C ARG A 36 3.02 11.10 8.78
N VAL A 37 2.51 10.25 9.69
CA VAL A 37 2.26 10.64 11.09
C VAL A 37 3.47 10.38 11.97
N SER A 38 4.27 9.37 11.61
CA SER A 38 5.52 9.01 12.29
C SER A 38 6.43 8.30 11.29
N ASP A 39 7.61 7.89 11.74
CA ASP A 39 8.56 7.18 10.88
C ASP A 39 8.01 5.87 10.29
N SER A 40 7.02 5.28 10.95
CA SER A 40 6.47 3.99 10.56
C SER A 40 4.97 4.01 10.31
N GLU A 41 4.31 5.16 10.36
CA GLU A 41 2.86 5.23 10.24
C GLU A 41 2.41 6.30 9.26
N TYR A 42 1.46 5.93 8.40
CA TYR A 42 0.81 6.81 7.44
C TYR A 42 -0.69 6.78 7.65
N GLN A 43 -1.34 7.92 7.46
CA GLN A 43 -2.79 8.01 7.38
C GLN A 43 -3.18 8.49 6.01
N LEU A 44 -4.24 7.91 5.44
CA LEU A 44 -4.71 8.29 4.12
C LEU A 44 -6.23 8.31 4.06
N THR A 45 -6.74 9.12 3.13
CA THR A 45 -8.14 9.10 2.75
C THR A 45 -8.24 8.75 1.28
N MET A 46 -9.20 7.91 0.93
CA MET A 46 -9.41 7.51 -0.45
C MET A 46 -10.89 7.33 -0.74
N THR A 47 -11.24 7.48 -2.01
CA THR A 47 -12.59 7.17 -2.50
C THR A 47 -12.50 5.92 -3.36
N ALA A 48 -13.26 4.90 -2.99
CA ALA A 48 -13.33 3.66 -3.76
C ALA A 48 -14.70 3.56 -4.44
N LYS A 49 -14.68 3.20 -5.71
CA LYS A 49 -15.89 2.89 -6.47
C LYS A 49 -15.86 1.44 -6.91
N VAL A 50 -16.82 0.66 -6.42
CA VAL A 50 -16.92 -0.76 -6.75
C VAL A 50 -18.37 -1.00 -7.20
N GLY A 51 -18.55 -1.16 -8.51
CA GLY A 51 -19.89 -1.27 -9.09
C GLY A 51 -20.72 -0.03 -8.76
N PRO A 52 -21.94 -0.19 -8.21
CA PRO A 52 -22.78 0.94 -7.83
C PRO A 52 -22.38 1.58 -6.50
N VAL A 53 -21.40 1.01 -5.80
CA VAL A 53 -20.98 1.51 -4.49
C VAL A 53 -19.84 2.50 -4.64
N SER A 54 -20.02 3.69 -4.07
CA SER A 54 -18.97 4.70 -3.93
C SER A 54 -18.85 5.04 -2.45
N ALA A 55 -17.66 4.95 -1.90
CA ALA A 55 -17.44 5.18 -0.48
C ALA A 55 -16.09 5.85 -0.22
N LYS A 56 -16.06 6.69 0.80
CA LYS A 56 -14.82 7.26 1.31
C LYS A 56 -14.29 6.38 2.42
N PHE A 57 -13.01 6.08 2.34
CA PHE A 57 -12.30 5.29 3.33
C PHE A 57 -11.25 6.13 4.03
N LYS A 58 -11.14 5.91 5.35
CA LYS A 58 -10.00 6.38 6.12
C LYS A 58 -9.11 5.18 6.35
N GLY A 59 -7.86 5.30 5.92
CA GLY A 59 -6.91 4.21 6.02
C GLY A 59 -5.71 4.57 6.88
N LYS A 60 -5.12 3.52 7.42
CA LYS A 60 -3.89 3.60 8.20
C LYS A 60 -2.93 2.55 7.68
N MET A 61 -1.69 2.95 7.43
CA MET A 61 -0.62 2.03 7.05
C MET A 61 0.49 2.10 8.08
N THR A 62 0.95 0.95 8.53
CA THR A 62 2.04 0.83 9.49
C THR A 62 3.14 -0.03 8.90
N LEU A 63 4.38 0.46 8.95
CA LEU A 63 5.55 -0.29 8.53
C LEU A 63 6.14 -1.03 9.72
N SER A 64 6.49 -2.29 9.53
CA SER A 64 7.16 -3.11 10.53
C SER A 64 8.26 -3.93 9.87
N ASP A 65 9.13 -4.50 10.67
CA ASP A 65 10.27 -5.31 10.20
C ASP A 65 11.07 -4.57 9.11
N VAL A 66 11.28 -3.27 9.30
CA VAL A 66 11.93 -2.42 8.31
C VAL A 66 13.42 -2.69 8.29
N ASP A 67 13.91 -3.13 7.13
CA ASP A 67 15.33 -3.41 6.88
C ASP A 67 15.77 -2.65 5.61
N PRO A 68 16.07 -1.35 5.74
CA PRO A 68 16.43 -0.54 4.57
C PRO A 68 17.77 -0.95 3.97
N PRO A 69 17.91 -0.93 2.65
CA PRO A 69 16.88 -0.68 1.64
C PRO A 69 16.31 -1.97 1.05
N GLN A 70 16.24 -3.05 1.82
CA GLN A 70 15.99 -4.41 1.33
C GLN A 70 14.56 -4.88 1.48
N ALA A 71 13.95 -4.63 2.65
CA ALA A 71 12.64 -5.24 2.95
C ALA A 71 11.87 -4.47 4.00
N TYR A 72 10.56 -4.63 3.97
CA TYR A 72 9.66 -4.18 5.03
C TYR A 72 8.33 -4.92 4.95
N THR A 73 7.57 -4.87 6.05
CA THR A 73 6.20 -5.34 6.12
C THR A 73 5.28 -4.14 6.26
N LEU A 74 4.25 -4.08 5.42
CA LEU A 74 3.24 -3.04 5.45
C LEU A 74 1.93 -3.65 5.98
N VAL A 75 1.42 -3.10 7.08
CA VAL A 75 0.11 -3.47 7.62
C VAL A 75 -0.84 -2.32 7.31
N PHE A 76 -1.98 -2.62 6.72
CA PHE A 76 -2.95 -1.60 6.36
C PHE A 76 -4.34 -1.91 6.87
N GLU A 77 -5.07 -0.86 7.22
CA GLU A 77 -6.46 -0.92 7.64
C GLU A 77 -7.21 0.25 7.01
N GLY A 78 -8.42 -0.01 6.54
CA GLY A 78 -9.29 1.03 6.02
C GLY A 78 -10.71 0.80 6.47
N GLN A 79 -11.43 1.89 6.80
CA GLN A 79 -12.82 1.85 7.22
C GLN A 79 -13.62 2.82 6.38
N GLY A 80 -14.77 2.38 5.91
CA GLY A 80 -15.69 3.16 5.09
C GLY A 80 -17.12 3.15 5.61
N GLY A 81 -17.32 3.10 6.91
CA GLY A 81 -18.66 3.10 7.52
C GLY A 81 -19.50 1.94 7.04
N VAL A 82 -20.66 2.25 6.46
CA VAL A 82 -21.59 1.22 5.97
C VAL A 82 -21.04 0.40 4.81
N ALA A 83 -20.07 0.92 4.07
CA ALA A 83 -19.43 0.18 2.99
C ALA A 83 -18.55 -0.96 3.49
N GLY A 84 -18.11 -0.90 4.76
CA GLY A 84 -17.36 -1.97 5.38
C GLY A 84 -15.94 -1.58 5.68
N PHE A 85 -15.06 -2.58 5.70
CA PHE A 85 -13.65 -2.39 6.01
C PHE A 85 -12.77 -3.24 5.12
N ALA A 86 -11.50 -2.85 5.04
CA ALA A 86 -10.44 -3.64 4.43
C ALA A 86 -9.23 -3.59 5.35
N ARG A 87 -8.55 -4.72 5.52
CA ARG A 87 -7.30 -4.78 6.27
C ARG A 87 -6.42 -5.87 5.69
N GLY A 88 -5.14 -5.73 5.88
CA GLY A 88 -4.24 -6.72 5.36
C GLY A 88 -2.79 -6.42 5.66
N GLN A 89 -1.93 -7.21 5.05
CA GLN A 89 -0.50 -7.16 5.24
C GLN A 89 0.18 -7.41 3.90
N ALA A 90 1.22 -6.66 3.62
CA ALA A 90 2.07 -6.85 2.46
C ALA A 90 3.52 -6.98 2.90
N ASN A 91 4.19 -8.01 2.43
CA ASN A 91 5.63 -8.17 2.60
C ASN A 91 6.30 -7.73 1.30
N VAL A 92 7.27 -6.83 1.39
CA VAL A 92 7.96 -6.25 0.24
C VAL A 92 9.45 -6.51 0.36
N GLN A 93 10.06 -6.99 -0.72
CA GLN A 93 11.50 -7.22 -0.80
C GLN A 93 12.06 -6.57 -2.06
N LEU A 94 13.18 -5.90 -1.90
CA LEU A 94 13.91 -5.25 -3.00
C LEU A 94 15.27 -5.92 -3.15
N THR A 95 15.54 -6.45 -4.33
CA THR A 95 16.82 -7.11 -4.65
C THR A 95 17.50 -6.36 -5.79
N PRO A 96 18.78 -5.99 -5.65
CA PRO A 96 19.50 -5.37 -6.77
C PRO A 96 19.53 -6.27 -7.99
N ASP A 97 19.37 -5.65 -9.16
CA ASP A 97 19.38 -6.32 -10.45
C ASP A 97 20.26 -5.53 -11.42
N HIS A 98 20.73 -6.15 -12.50
CA HIS A 98 21.54 -5.49 -13.50
C HIS A 98 20.85 -4.30 -14.15
N GLU A 99 19.53 -4.34 -14.26
CA GLU A 99 18.71 -3.31 -14.89
C GLU A 99 18.00 -2.39 -13.90
N GLY A 100 18.28 -2.56 -12.60
CA GLY A 100 17.65 -1.74 -11.57
C GLY A 100 17.38 -2.51 -10.29
N THR A 101 16.13 -2.64 -9.92
CA THR A 101 15.72 -3.33 -8.69
C THR A 101 14.56 -4.27 -8.98
N ARG A 102 14.67 -5.49 -8.50
CA ARG A 102 13.57 -6.46 -8.51
C ARG A 102 12.75 -6.29 -7.24
N LEU A 103 11.49 -5.93 -7.42
CA LEU A 103 10.52 -5.77 -6.33
C LEU A 103 9.65 -7.02 -6.27
N ALA A 104 9.70 -7.73 -5.15
CA ALA A 104 8.85 -8.89 -4.89
C ALA A 104 7.89 -8.55 -3.75
N TYR A 105 6.64 -8.94 -3.88
CA TYR A 105 5.64 -8.68 -2.85
C TYR A 105 4.72 -9.88 -2.64
N ALA A 106 4.23 -9.99 -1.40
CA ALA A 106 3.20 -10.95 -1.02
C ALA A 106 2.15 -10.21 -0.20
N VAL A 107 0.89 -10.29 -0.61
CA VAL A 107 -0.21 -9.55 0.01
C VAL A 107 -1.28 -10.53 0.50
N LYS A 108 -1.73 -10.32 1.75
CA LYS A 108 -2.90 -10.98 2.31
C LYS A 108 -3.87 -9.89 2.74
N ALA A 109 -5.12 -9.98 2.30
CA ALA A 109 -6.13 -8.97 2.58
C ALA A 109 -7.45 -9.60 2.98
N MET A 110 -8.18 -8.89 3.85
CA MET A 110 -9.54 -9.24 4.26
C MET A 110 -10.44 -8.05 4.02
N ILE A 111 -11.58 -8.28 3.39
CA ILE A 111 -12.58 -7.27 3.09
C ILE A 111 -13.89 -7.69 3.74
N GLY A 112 -14.56 -6.76 4.44
CA GLY A 112 -15.84 -7.00 5.06
C GLY A 112 -16.88 -5.94 4.68
N GLY A 113 -18.16 -6.18 5.04
CA GLY A 113 -19.26 -5.28 4.76
C GLY A 113 -19.73 -5.35 3.31
N LYS A 114 -20.27 -4.25 2.80
CA LYS A 114 -20.83 -4.20 1.44
C LYS A 114 -19.80 -4.44 0.35
N LEU A 115 -18.55 -4.05 0.59
CA LEU A 115 -17.48 -4.28 -0.39
C LEU A 115 -17.25 -5.77 -0.63
N ALA A 116 -17.37 -6.59 0.41
CA ALA A 116 -17.22 -8.04 0.28
C ALA A 116 -18.32 -8.67 -0.57
N GLN A 117 -19.50 -8.06 -0.58
CA GLN A 117 -20.64 -8.53 -1.37
C GLN A 117 -20.54 -8.15 -2.84
N VAL A 118 -19.89 -7.05 -3.15
CA VAL A 118 -19.76 -6.53 -4.52
C VAL A 118 -18.50 -7.08 -5.20
N GLY A 119 -17.47 -7.25 -4.45
CA GLY A 119 -16.19 -7.75 -4.94
C GLY A 119 -16.15 -9.24 -4.99
#